data_f3f82223147403732a747370b4ed4f70
#
_entry.id   f3f82223147403732a747370b4ed4f70
#
_cell.length_a   1.000
_cell.length_b   1.000
_cell.length_c   1.000
_cell.angle_alpha   90.00
_cell.angle_beta   90.00
_cell.angle_gamma   90.00
#
_symmetry.space_group_name_H-M   'P 1'
#
loop_
_entity.id
_entity.type
_entity.pdbx_description
1 polymer ?
#
loop_
_entity_poly.entity_id
_entity_poly.type
_entity_poly.pdbx_seq_one_letter_code
_entity_poly.pdbx_strand_id
1 'polypeptide(L)'
;MFNSISGKITGKFPKQVFIENNGIEWDICMPDSNLEMLGPVGTEAKVYTWLQHTDMLMALYGFASNEERSVFLDLLKVDGIGAKGALKIMSSVSSGRLMEVLENGDMEMLEKIPGVGKKTAGKMMLALKGKLTLSENTKVVRVAVSSPYSDVITSLVSMGYDKKVVEQKVSDLVTVLSSDSAFEGKSQKEKEDLIFRRAIVELA
;
A
#
# COMPACT_ATOMS: atom_id res chain seq x y z
N MET A 1 13.09 -12.76 -9.01
CA MET A 1 12.98 -11.94 -7.79
C MET A 1 11.68 -12.32 -7.07
N PHE A 2 11.70 -12.45 -5.75
CA PHE A 2 10.51 -12.82 -4.97
C PHE A 2 9.65 -11.58 -4.75
N ASN A 3 8.36 -11.64 -5.10
CA ASN A 3 7.44 -10.52 -4.87
C ASN A 3 6.74 -10.61 -3.51
N SER A 4 6.35 -11.82 -3.13
CA SER A 4 5.71 -12.11 -1.84
C SER A 4 5.88 -13.57 -1.48
N ILE A 5 5.80 -13.86 -0.19
CA ILE A 5 5.78 -15.21 0.36
C ILE A 5 4.49 -15.34 1.18
N SER A 6 3.76 -16.42 0.94
CA SER A 6 2.56 -16.77 1.72
C SER A 6 2.80 -18.10 2.41
N GLY A 7 2.48 -18.18 3.69
CA GLY A 7 2.66 -19.40 4.47
C GLY A 7 2.35 -19.16 5.95
N LYS A 8 2.65 -20.16 6.74
CA LYS A 8 2.38 -20.16 8.19
C LYS A 8 3.47 -19.42 8.95
N ILE A 9 3.10 -18.52 9.84
CA ILE A 9 4.04 -17.88 10.76
C ILE A 9 4.52 -18.94 11.78
N THR A 10 5.81 -19.22 11.78
CA THR A 10 6.45 -20.17 12.72
C THR A 10 7.19 -19.47 13.85
N GLY A 11 7.61 -18.21 13.65
CA GLY A 11 8.25 -17.40 14.68
C GLY A 11 8.09 -15.91 14.43
N LYS A 12 7.98 -15.13 15.52
CA LYS A 12 7.99 -13.65 15.51
C LYS A 12 8.96 -13.17 16.56
N PHE A 13 9.92 -12.37 16.14
CA PHE A 13 10.97 -11.78 16.97
C PHE A 13 11.12 -10.28 16.64
N PRO A 14 11.76 -9.47 17.48
CA PRO A 14 12.04 -8.09 17.13
C PRO A 14 12.72 -7.97 15.77
N LYS A 15 12.10 -7.26 14.83
CA LYS A 15 12.57 -7.04 13.45
C LYS A 15 12.73 -8.29 12.59
N GLN A 16 12.07 -9.39 12.94
CA GLN A 16 12.23 -10.68 12.25
C GLN A 16 10.94 -11.51 12.34
N VAL A 17 10.59 -12.17 11.25
CA VAL A 17 9.50 -13.14 11.18
C VAL A 17 9.96 -14.38 10.42
N PHE A 18 9.55 -15.55 10.88
CA PHE A 18 9.74 -16.80 10.16
C PHE A 18 8.42 -17.22 9.53
N ILE A 19 8.47 -17.53 8.24
CA ILE A 19 7.33 -18.01 7.44
C ILE A 19 7.69 -19.36 6.84
N GLU A 20 6.95 -20.38 7.20
CA GLU A 20 7.06 -21.70 6.58
C GLU A 20 6.14 -21.79 5.37
N ASN A 21 6.69 -22.23 4.24
CA ASN A 21 5.97 -22.50 3.01
C ASN A 21 6.54 -23.75 2.33
N ASN A 22 5.72 -24.78 2.18
CA ASN A 22 6.09 -26.02 1.48
C ASN A 22 7.40 -26.67 2.00
N GLY A 23 7.62 -26.67 3.30
CA GLY A 23 8.80 -27.28 3.93
C GLY A 23 10.05 -26.38 3.92
N ILE A 24 9.93 -25.13 3.47
CA ILE A 24 11.00 -24.14 3.54
C ILE A 24 10.60 -23.08 4.57
N GLU A 25 11.44 -22.86 5.56
CA GLU A 25 11.26 -21.77 6.53
C GLU A 25 12.11 -20.57 6.09
N TRP A 26 11.41 -19.46 5.84
CA TRP A 26 12.00 -18.21 5.38
C TRP A 26 12.28 -17.29 6.56
N ASP A 27 13.55 -16.90 6.73
CA ASP A 27 13.97 -15.84 7.67
C ASP A 27 13.84 -14.48 7.00
N ILE A 28 12.94 -13.65 7.54
CA ILE A 28 12.54 -12.38 6.91
C ILE A 28 12.75 -11.23 7.91
N CYS A 29 13.64 -10.30 7.58
CA CYS A 29 13.79 -9.05 8.31
C CYS A 29 12.56 -8.16 8.07
N MET A 30 11.88 -7.71 9.13
CA MET A 30 10.63 -6.97 9.01
C MET A 30 10.57 -5.82 10.03
N PRO A 31 10.08 -4.62 9.67
CA PRO A 31 9.88 -3.54 10.66
C PRO A 31 8.92 -3.98 11.78
N ASP A 32 9.18 -3.56 13.02
CA ASP A 32 8.34 -3.92 14.17
C ASP A 32 6.88 -3.48 13.98
N SER A 33 6.67 -2.28 13.40
CA SER A 33 5.33 -1.79 13.03
C SER A 33 4.58 -2.73 12.07
N ASN A 34 5.29 -3.36 11.16
CA ASN A 34 4.72 -4.32 10.21
C ASN A 34 4.50 -5.69 10.83
N LEU A 35 5.36 -6.10 11.80
CA LEU A 35 5.15 -7.33 12.58
C LEU A 35 3.85 -7.28 13.38
N GLU A 36 3.50 -6.11 13.91
CA GLU A 36 2.24 -5.91 14.66
C GLU A 36 1.00 -6.08 13.77
N MET A 37 1.12 -5.81 12.47
CA MET A 37 0.03 -5.99 11.48
C MET A 37 -0.21 -7.47 11.12
N LEU A 38 0.76 -8.36 11.38
CA LEU A 38 0.62 -9.78 11.13
C LEU A 38 -0.09 -10.48 12.30
N GLY A 39 -0.82 -11.56 11.99
CA GLY A 39 -1.42 -12.44 12.98
C GLY A 39 -0.41 -13.07 13.96
N PRO A 40 -0.87 -13.83 14.96
CA PRO A 40 0.00 -14.55 15.88
C PRO A 40 0.72 -15.71 15.19
N VAL A 41 1.77 -16.23 15.87
CA VAL A 41 2.44 -17.48 15.47
C VAL A 41 1.42 -18.60 15.31
N GLY A 42 1.55 -19.34 14.23
CA GLY A 42 0.63 -20.43 13.86
C GLY A 42 -0.44 -20.05 12.84
N THR A 43 -0.62 -18.75 12.52
CA THR A 43 -1.58 -18.29 11.51
C THR A 43 -0.92 -18.15 10.13
N GLU A 44 -1.74 -18.19 9.07
CA GLU A 44 -1.33 -17.91 7.71
C GLU A 44 -1.12 -16.40 7.50
N ALA A 45 -0.06 -16.05 6.80
CA ALA A 45 0.24 -14.69 6.43
C ALA A 45 0.78 -14.60 5.00
N LYS A 46 0.56 -13.44 4.38
CA LYS A 46 1.24 -13.04 3.14
C LYS A 46 2.15 -11.86 3.44
N VAL A 47 3.43 -12.00 3.13
CA VAL A 47 4.45 -10.97 3.33
C VAL A 47 4.99 -10.54 1.98
N TYR A 48 4.97 -9.24 1.68
CA TYR A 48 5.60 -8.68 0.49
C TYR A 48 7.09 -8.54 0.72
N THR A 49 7.90 -8.94 -0.25
CA THR A 49 9.33 -9.10 -0.02
C THR A 49 10.20 -8.24 -0.93
N TRP A 50 11.37 -7.93 -0.44
CA TRP A 50 12.48 -7.36 -1.19
C TRP A 50 13.78 -8.07 -0.79
N LEU A 51 14.51 -8.55 -1.79
CA LEU A 51 15.78 -9.27 -1.59
C LEU A 51 16.95 -8.29 -1.73
N GLN A 52 17.73 -8.13 -0.67
CA GLN A 52 19.07 -7.56 -0.75
C GLN A 52 20.05 -8.66 -1.11
N HIS A 53 20.74 -8.50 -2.23
CA HIS A 53 21.80 -9.41 -2.65
C HIS A 53 23.05 -8.60 -2.98
N THR A 54 24.15 -8.92 -2.31
CA THR A 54 25.49 -8.39 -2.54
C THR A 54 26.47 -9.55 -2.45
N ASP A 55 27.72 -9.34 -2.84
CA ASP A 55 28.75 -10.37 -2.79
C ASP A 55 28.98 -10.94 -1.37
N MET A 56 28.65 -10.16 -0.34
CA MET A 56 28.88 -10.49 1.07
C MET A 56 27.60 -10.84 1.84
N LEU A 57 26.42 -10.55 1.30
CA LEU A 57 25.17 -10.65 2.05
C LEU A 57 23.99 -10.96 1.14
N MET A 58 23.19 -11.93 1.56
CA MET A 58 21.85 -12.15 1.06
C MET A 58 20.87 -12.03 2.22
N ALA A 59 19.94 -11.08 2.17
CA ALA A 59 18.95 -10.84 3.22
C ALA A 59 17.58 -10.56 2.61
N LEU A 60 16.55 -11.19 3.15
CA LEU A 60 15.16 -11.00 2.73
C LEU A 60 14.49 -10.03 3.68
N TYR A 61 13.93 -8.96 3.13
CA TYR A 61 13.13 -7.98 3.85
C TYR A 61 11.66 -8.18 3.53
N GLY A 62 10.80 -8.07 4.53
CA GLY A 62 9.38 -8.30 4.40
C GLY A 62 8.51 -7.15 4.93
N PHE A 63 7.32 -7.04 4.38
CA PHE A 63 6.37 -5.97 4.67
C PHE A 63 4.95 -6.53 4.67
N ALA A 64 4.10 -6.01 5.56
CA ALA A 64 2.73 -6.46 5.72
C ALA A 64 1.85 -6.11 4.50
N SER A 65 2.23 -5.08 3.75
CA SER A 65 1.53 -4.67 2.53
C SER A 65 2.50 -4.21 1.44
N ASN A 66 2.00 -4.06 0.22
CA ASN A 66 2.79 -3.55 -0.90
C ASN A 66 3.12 -2.06 -0.72
N GLU A 67 2.25 -1.31 -0.07
CA GLU A 67 2.43 0.10 0.27
C GLU A 67 3.60 0.27 1.25
N GLU A 68 3.64 -0.54 2.31
CA GLU A 68 4.77 -0.55 3.26
C GLU A 68 6.10 -0.86 2.56
N ARG A 69 6.09 -1.83 1.63
CA ARG A 69 7.27 -2.12 0.81
C ARG A 69 7.66 -0.93 -0.07
N SER A 70 6.69 -0.21 -0.64
CA SER A 70 6.95 0.97 -1.45
C SER A 70 7.62 2.08 -0.65
N VAL A 71 7.17 2.35 0.58
CA VAL A 71 7.82 3.30 1.49
C VAL A 71 9.27 2.90 1.77
N PHE A 72 9.52 1.61 2.02
CA PHE A 72 10.90 1.12 2.21
C PHE A 72 11.77 1.37 0.97
N LEU A 73 11.27 1.05 -0.22
CA LEU A 73 11.99 1.28 -1.46
C LEU A 73 12.27 2.76 -1.73
N ASP A 74 11.36 3.63 -1.35
CA ASP A 74 11.55 5.08 -1.45
C ASP A 74 12.62 5.56 -0.46
N LEU A 75 12.64 5.04 0.76
CA LEU A 75 13.70 5.33 1.72
C LEU A 75 15.09 4.91 1.19
N LEU A 76 15.19 3.81 0.46
CA LEU A 76 16.46 3.37 -0.17
C LEU A 76 16.97 4.33 -1.26
N LYS A 77 16.11 5.16 -1.85
CA LYS A 77 16.52 6.18 -2.83
C LYS A 77 17.20 7.38 -2.18
N VAL A 78 17.09 7.51 -0.85
CA VAL A 78 17.72 8.60 -0.11
C VAL A 78 19.19 8.27 0.13
N ASP A 79 20.09 9.13 -0.36
CA ASP A 79 21.52 8.92 -0.17
C ASP A 79 21.91 8.87 1.32
N GLY A 80 22.57 7.79 1.71
CA GLY A 80 22.96 7.48 3.08
C GLY A 80 21.95 6.64 3.88
N ILE A 81 20.81 6.24 3.28
CA ILE A 81 19.86 5.31 3.89
C ILE A 81 19.98 3.95 3.19
N GLY A 82 20.60 2.99 3.85
CA GLY A 82 20.61 1.59 3.41
C GLY A 82 19.45 0.78 4.02
N ALA A 83 19.34 -0.49 3.65
CA ALA A 83 18.24 -1.36 4.07
C ALA A 83 18.05 -1.45 5.60
N LYS A 84 19.14 -1.58 6.36
CA LYS A 84 19.10 -1.58 7.84
C LYS A 84 18.62 -0.23 8.40
N GLY A 85 19.01 0.88 7.76
CA GLY A 85 18.59 2.23 8.15
C GLY A 85 17.09 2.43 7.87
N ALA A 86 16.62 2.06 6.70
CA ALA A 86 15.22 2.10 6.32
C ALA A 86 14.35 1.25 7.25
N LEU A 87 14.77 0.01 7.55
CA LEU A 87 14.09 -0.86 8.52
C LEU A 87 13.97 -0.19 9.90
N LYS A 88 15.05 0.44 10.38
CA LYS A 88 15.07 1.12 11.68
C LYS A 88 14.12 2.33 11.71
N ILE A 89 14.08 3.11 10.64
CA ILE A 89 13.15 4.23 10.51
C ILE A 89 11.70 3.71 10.56
N MET A 90 11.35 2.72 9.75
CA MET A 90 10.00 2.15 9.69
C MET A 90 9.59 1.42 10.98
N SER A 91 10.54 0.91 11.76
CA SER A 91 10.26 0.36 13.10
C SER A 91 10.00 1.46 14.16
N SER A 92 10.46 2.69 13.92
CA SER A 92 10.37 3.78 14.88
C SER A 92 9.19 4.72 14.62
N VAL A 93 8.68 4.75 13.39
CA VAL A 93 7.56 5.60 12.98
C VAL A 93 6.73 4.88 11.94
N SER A 94 5.41 4.96 12.04
CA SER A 94 4.52 4.37 11.02
C SER A 94 4.65 5.12 9.69
N SER A 95 4.44 4.42 8.58
CA SER A 95 4.53 4.99 7.23
C SER A 95 3.61 6.19 7.04
N GLY A 96 2.39 6.15 7.58
CA GLY A 96 1.46 7.28 7.55
C GLY A 96 1.97 8.51 8.29
N ARG A 97 2.56 8.32 9.48
CA ARG A 97 3.14 9.42 10.25
C ARG A 97 4.39 9.99 9.58
N LEU A 98 5.22 9.14 9.01
CA LEU A 98 6.40 9.57 8.25
C LEU A 98 6.00 10.46 7.06
N MET A 99 4.94 10.08 6.34
CA MET A 99 4.42 10.88 5.23
C MET A 99 3.90 12.23 5.68
N GLU A 100 3.09 12.25 6.74
CA GLU A 100 2.56 13.50 7.32
C GLU A 100 3.69 14.47 7.70
N VAL A 101 4.74 13.97 8.35
CA VAL A 101 5.91 14.76 8.75
C VAL A 101 6.66 15.32 7.53
N LEU A 102 6.82 14.50 6.48
CA LEU A 102 7.46 14.92 5.22
C LEU A 102 6.62 15.96 4.47
N GLU A 103 5.30 15.80 4.40
CA GLU A 103 4.40 16.72 3.73
C GLU A 103 4.34 18.07 4.41
N ASN A 104 4.25 18.06 5.74
CA ASN A 104 4.25 19.27 6.56
C ASN A 104 5.62 19.99 6.57
N GLY A 105 6.70 19.33 6.12
CA GLY A 105 8.04 19.89 6.12
C GLY A 105 8.66 19.96 7.52
N ASP A 106 8.22 19.13 8.46
CA ASP A 106 8.64 19.15 9.86
C ASP A 106 10.02 18.49 10.04
N MET A 107 11.07 19.30 9.88
CA MET A 107 12.46 18.88 10.01
C MET A 107 12.79 18.40 11.43
N GLU A 108 12.23 19.03 12.45
CA GLU A 108 12.51 18.68 13.85
C GLU A 108 11.98 17.29 14.19
N MET A 109 10.81 16.95 13.69
CA MET A 109 10.23 15.61 13.86
C MET A 109 11.03 14.56 13.10
N LEU A 110 11.54 14.85 11.89
CA LEU A 110 12.41 13.93 11.16
C LEU A 110 13.71 13.66 11.94
N GLU A 111 14.33 14.68 12.51
CA GLU A 111 15.57 14.55 13.29
C GLU A 111 15.38 13.73 14.58
N LYS A 112 14.15 13.66 15.13
CA LYS A 112 13.83 12.84 16.30
C LYS A 112 13.72 11.34 15.98
N ILE A 113 13.63 10.98 14.70
CA ILE A 113 13.56 9.57 14.29
C ILE A 113 14.94 8.90 14.52
N PRO A 114 15.00 7.78 15.26
CA PRO A 114 16.26 7.11 15.54
C PRO A 114 17.02 6.68 14.28
N GLY A 115 18.19 7.26 14.05
CA GLY A 115 19.02 7.01 12.87
C GLY A 115 18.88 8.07 11.78
N VAL A 116 18.04 9.08 11.97
CA VAL A 116 17.91 10.24 11.09
C VAL A 116 18.58 11.46 11.75
N GLY A 117 19.76 11.83 11.28
CA GLY A 117 20.39 13.07 11.68
C GLY A 117 19.99 14.22 10.75
N LYS A 118 20.35 15.47 11.14
CA LYS A 118 20.02 16.70 10.40
C LYS A 118 20.31 16.63 8.89
N LYS A 119 21.47 16.09 8.51
CA LYS A 119 21.85 15.93 7.10
C LYS A 119 20.94 14.92 6.36
N THR A 120 20.61 13.82 7.04
CA THR A 120 19.72 12.77 6.48
C THR A 120 18.30 13.29 6.38
N ALA A 121 17.78 14.00 7.39
CA ALA A 121 16.49 14.65 7.38
C ALA A 121 16.32 15.59 6.18
N GLY A 122 17.34 16.44 5.91
CA GLY A 122 17.34 17.32 4.75
C GLY A 122 17.28 16.56 3.42
N LYS A 123 18.03 15.44 3.29
CA LYS A 123 18.01 14.61 2.10
C LYS A 123 16.66 13.88 1.94
N MET A 124 16.08 13.36 3.03
CA MET A 124 14.75 12.77 3.03
C MET A 124 13.70 13.76 2.55
N MET A 125 13.74 14.98 3.06
CA MET A 125 12.83 16.05 2.66
C MET A 125 12.90 16.32 1.15
N LEU A 126 14.11 16.48 0.60
CA LEU A 126 14.31 16.73 -0.82
C LEU A 126 13.90 15.56 -1.73
N ALA A 127 14.17 14.33 -1.27
CA ALA A 127 13.94 13.14 -2.08
C ALA A 127 12.49 12.66 -2.05
N LEU A 128 11.80 12.81 -0.90
CA LEU A 128 10.55 12.11 -0.59
C LEU A 128 9.32 13.02 -0.50
N LYS A 129 9.49 14.32 -0.21
CA LYS A 129 8.35 15.25 -0.12
C LYS A 129 7.55 15.26 -1.43
N GLY A 130 6.24 15.03 -1.34
CA GLY A 130 5.32 14.95 -2.48
C GLY A 130 5.49 13.73 -3.39
N LYS A 131 6.36 12.76 -3.01
CA LYS A 131 6.60 11.54 -3.79
C LYS A 131 6.23 10.26 -3.05
N LEU A 132 6.14 10.29 -1.72
CA LEU A 132 5.57 9.19 -0.95
C LEU A 132 4.07 9.21 -1.16
N THR A 133 3.60 8.51 -2.15
CA THR A 133 2.19 8.14 -2.25
C THR A 133 2.04 6.75 -1.64
N LEU A 134 1.54 6.70 -0.41
CA LEU A 134 0.69 5.54 -0.10
C LEU A 134 -0.41 5.64 -1.15
N SER A 135 -0.52 4.66 -2.03
CA SER A 135 -1.69 4.56 -2.91
C SER A 135 -2.90 4.86 -2.03
N GLU A 136 -3.78 5.77 -2.45
CA GLU A 136 -4.96 6.19 -1.68
C GLU A 136 -5.90 5.03 -1.30
N ASN A 137 -5.46 3.79 -1.49
CA ASN A 137 -6.12 2.54 -1.12
C ASN A 137 -5.86 2.08 0.32
N THR A 138 -5.11 2.84 1.17
CA THR A 138 -5.08 2.57 2.60
C THR A 138 -5.78 3.67 3.40
N LYS A 139 -6.92 4.12 2.95
CA LYS A 139 -7.96 4.48 3.91
C LYS A 139 -8.31 3.17 4.62
N VAL A 140 -7.88 3.10 5.90
CA VAL A 140 -8.53 2.24 6.90
C VAL A 140 -9.91 1.91 6.36
N VAL A 141 -10.23 0.62 6.24
CA VAL A 141 -11.61 0.17 6.10
C VAL A 141 -12.34 0.59 7.38
N ARG A 142 -12.60 1.89 7.52
CA ARG A 142 -13.94 2.27 7.91
C ARG A 142 -14.76 1.75 6.75
N VAL A 143 -15.64 0.84 7.05
CA VAL A 143 -16.75 0.47 6.20
C VAL A 143 -17.45 1.78 5.80
N ALA A 144 -16.85 2.51 4.86
CA ALA A 144 -17.53 3.42 3.99
C ALA A 144 -18.12 2.47 2.97
N VAL A 145 -19.41 2.37 2.95
CA VAL A 145 -20.21 1.73 1.92
C VAL A 145 -19.51 2.05 0.60
N SER A 146 -18.74 1.10 0.08
CA SER A 146 -18.18 1.20 -1.26
C SER A 146 -19.38 1.44 -2.16
N SER A 147 -19.35 2.53 -2.93
CA SER A 147 -20.36 2.72 -3.97
C SER A 147 -20.43 1.37 -4.71
N PRO A 148 -21.61 0.81 -4.90
CA PRO A 148 -21.77 -0.51 -5.52
C PRO A 148 -21.16 -0.62 -6.93
N TYR A 149 -20.60 0.49 -7.45
CA TYR A 149 -20.03 0.64 -8.80
C TYR A 149 -18.57 1.09 -8.81
N SER A 150 -17.83 0.87 -7.71
CA SER A 150 -16.39 1.21 -7.61
C SER A 150 -15.52 0.54 -8.66
N ASP A 151 -15.87 -0.69 -9.06
CA ASP A 151 -15.13 -1.46 -10.05
C ASP A 151 -15.32 -0.89 -11.46
N VAL A 152 -16.52 -0.35 -11.75
CA VAL A 152 -16.82 0.36 -13.00
C VAL A 152 -15.98 1.64 -13.10
N ILE A 153 -15.94 2.43 -12.03
CA ILE A 153 -15.13 3.65 -11.98
C ILE A 153 -13.65 3.33 -12.20
N THR A 154 -13.13 2.33 -11.50
CA THR A 154 -11.73 1.92 -11.61
C THR A 154 -11.39 1.47 -13.04
N SER A 155 -12.28 0.72 -13.69
CA SER A 155 -12.11 0.24 -15.07
C SER A 155 -12.06 1.41 -16.07
N LEU A 156 -12.96 2.38 -15.96
CA LEU A 156 -12.99 3.55 -16.84
C LEU A 156 -11.76 4.46 -16.65
N VAL A 157 -11.31 4.65 -15.40
CA VAL A 157 -10.08 5.41 -15.13
C VAL A 157 -8.84 4.68 -15.70
N SER A 158 -8.79 3.35 -15.64
CA SER A 158 -7.70 2.58 -16.24
C SER A 158 -7.66 2.67 -17.78
N MET A 159 -8.79 2.99 -18.41
CA MET A 159 -8.89 3.27 -19.85
C MET A 159 -8.44 4.70 -20.23
N GLY A 160 -8.08 5.53 -19.23
CA GLY A 160 -7.52 6.86 -19.46
C GLY A 160 -8.49 8.03 -19.29
N TYR A 161 -9.73 7.79 -18.82
CA TYR A 161 -10.68 8.85 -18.51
C TYR A 161 -10.36 9.55 -17.19
N ASP A 162 -10.64 10.87 -17.09
CA ASP A 162 -10.44 11.62 -15.85
C ASP A 162 -11.34 11.12 -14.71
N LYS A 163 -10.75 10.86 -13.54
CA LYS A 163 -11.43 10.25 -12.39
C LYS A 163 -12.66 11.03 -11.94
N LYS A 164 -12.58 12.38 -11.86
CA LYS A 164 -13.70 13.21 -11.40
C LYS A 164 -14.87 13.19 -12.38
N VAL A 165 -14.54 13.19 -13.68
CA VAL A 165 -15.55 13.12 -14.74
C VAL A 165 -16.25 11.75 -14.71
N VAL A 166 -15.50 10.68 -14.53
CA VAL A 166 -16.03 9.31 -14.42
C VAL A 166 -16.92 9.16 -13.18
N GLU A 167 -16.47 9.61 -12.01
CA GLU A 167 -17.26 9.53 -10.77
C GLU A 167 -18.61 10.27 -10.89
N GLN A 168 -18.58 11.48 -11.45
CA GLN A 168 -19.81 12.26 -11.66
C GLN A 168 -20.73 11.54 -12.65
N LYS A 169 -20.21 11.07 -13.77
CA LYS A 169 -21.01 10.40 -14.82
C LYS A 169 -21.62 9.10 -14.33
N VAL A 170 -20.87 8.28 -13.58
CA VAL A 170 -21.40 7.05 -12.99
C VAL A 170 -22.51 7.36 -11.98
N SER A 171 -22.34 8.41 -11.15
CA SER A 171 -23.37 8.84 -10.21
C SER A 171 -24.67 9.28 -10.91
N ASP A 172 -24.54 10.07 -11.98
CA ASP A 172 -25.68 10.53 -12.78
C ASP A 172 -26.43 9.36 -13.43
N LEU A 173 -25.68 8.42 -14.03
CA LEU A 173 -26.26 7.21 -14.63
C LEU A 173 -26.96 6.33 -13.61
N VAL A 174 -26.40 6.14 -12.43
CA VAL A 174 -27.05 5.38 -11.35
C VAL A 174 -28.36 6.04 -10.96
N THR A 175 -28.39 7.37 -10.81
CA THR A 175 -29.60 8.12 -10.46
C THR A 175 -30.70 7.96 -11.50
N VAL A 176 -30.34 8.06 -12.79
CA VAL A 176 -31.29 7.89 -13.89
C VAL A 176 -31.81 6.47 -13.98
N LEU A 177 -30.89 5.48 -13.87
CA LEU A 177 -31.26 4.06 -14.02
C LEU A 177 -32.02 3.51 -12.80
N SER A 178 -31.79 4.01 -11.61
CA SER A 178 -32.52 3.60 -10.40
C SER A 178 -34.01 3.95 -10.45
N SER A 179 -34.43 4.83 -11.36
CA SER A 179 -35.83 5.13 -11.60
C SER A 179 -36.55 4.08 -12.46
N ASP A 180 -35.78 3.14 -13.05
CA ASP A 180 -36.30 2.08 -13.92
C ASP A 180 -36.45 0.76 -13.14
N SER A 181 -37.67 0.28 -12.99
CA SER A 181 -37.98 -0.99 -12.30
C SER A 181 -37.27 -2.21 -12.94
N ALA A 182 -36.98 -2.15 -14.24
CA ALA A 182 -36.23 -3.18 -14.95
C ALA A 182 -34.73 -3.19 -14.57
N PHE A 183 -34.19 -2.08 -14.06
CA PHE A 183 -32.84 -2.00 -13.54
C PHE A 183 -32.73 -2.57 -12.12
N GLU A 184 -33.72 -2.31 -11.27
CA GLU A 184 -33.71 -2.79 -9.87
C GLU A 184 -33.74 -4.32 -9.77
N GLY A 185 -34.42 -5.01 -10.68
CA GLY A 185 -34.50 -6.47 -10.72
C GLY A 185 -33.24 -7.20 -11.22
N LYS A 186 -32.21 -6.47 -11.69
CA LYS A 186 -30.97 -7.06 -12.20
C LYS A 186 -30.00 -7.42 -11.09
N SER A 187 -29.17 -8.44 -11.34
CA SER A 187 -28.03 -8.76 -10.47
C SER A 187 -27.00 -7.61 -10.46
N GLN A 188 -26.18 -7.50 -9.41
CA GLN A 188 -25.15 -6.48 -9.28
C GLN A 188 -24.24 -6.42 -10.52
N LYS A 189 -23.81 -7.58 -11.01
CA LYS A 189 -22.95 -7.69 -12.19
C LYS A 189 -23.60 -7.17 -13.48
N GLU A 190 -24.90 -7.42 -13.67
CA GLU A 190 -25.65 -6.90 -14.83
C GLU A 190 -25.86 -5.39 -14.73
N LYS A 191 -26.01 -4.84 -13.51
CA LYS A 191 -26.08 -3.40 -13.26
C LYS A 191 -24.76 -2.73 -13.59
N GLU A 192 -23.64 -3.31 -13.15
CA GLU A 192 -22.28 -2.83 -13.45
C GLU A 192 -21.98 -2.82 -14.95
N ASP A 193 -22.30 -3.91 -15.67
CA ASP A 193 -22.10 -4.00 -17.13
C ASP A 193 -22.93 -2.95 -17.88
N LEU A 194 -24.16 -2.72 -17.46
CA LEU A 194 -25.03 -1.72 -18.07
C LEU A 194 -24.50 -0.29 -17.87
N ILE A 195 -24.09 0.03 -16.64
CA ILE A 195 -23.51 1.35 -16.29
C ILE A 195 -22.20 1.55 -17.05
N PHE A 196 -21.33 0.54 -17.09
CA PHE A 196 -20.07 0.60 -17.78
C PHE A 196 -20.25 0.90 -19.30
N ARG A 197 -21.13 0.20 -19.97
CA ARG A 197 -21.41 0.41 -21.40
C ARG A 197 -21.97 1.80 -21.67
N ARG A 198 -22.93 2.27 -20.86
CA ARG A 198 -23.47 3.62 -21.01
C ARG A 198 -22.45 4.70 -20.73
N ALA A 199 -21.64 4.53 -19.69
CA ALA A 199 -20.59 5.48 -19.34
C ALA A 199 -19.57 5.65 -20.48
N ILE A 200 -19.13 4.57 -21.13
CA ILE A 200 -18.25 4.65 -22.30
C ILE A 200 -18.85 5.48 -23.43
N VAL A 201 -20.13 5.25 -23.75
CA VAL A 201 -20.81 5.96 -24.84
C VAL A 201 -20.93 7.46 -24.53
N GLU A 202 -21.13 7.81 -23.25
CA GLU A 202 -21.30 9.22 -22.83
C GLU A 202 -19.97 9.94 -22.51
N LEU A 203 -18.86 9.19 -22.37
CA LEU A 203 -17.50 9.74 -22.16
C LEU A 203 -16.69 9.82 -23.46
N ALA A 204 -17.14 9.16 -24.54
CA ALA A 204 -16.50 9.17 -25.85
C ALA A 204 -16.87 10.43 -26.64
#